data_5ca20162519d5f46f26f4f1119571515
#
_entry.id   5ca20162519d5f46f26f4f1119571515
#
_cell.length_a   1.000
_cell.length_b   1.000
_cell.length_c   1.000
_cell.angle_alpha   90.00
_cell.angle_beta   90.00
_cell.angle_gamma   90.00
#
_symmetry.space_group_name_H-M   'P 1'
#
loop_
_entity.id
_entity.type
_entity.pdbx_description
1 polymer ?
#
loop_
_entity_poly.entity_id
_entity_poly.type
_entity_poly.pdbx_seq_one_letter_code
_entity_poly.pdbx_strand_id
1 'polypeptide(L)'
;MKAFIKFTNILYKGNHSYVPDLNIDVRNTYNAKKNPGLRFCDVQPFVAYRDGKVVGRVAAVINHHANETWKKKVVRFSQIDFIDDDNVSRALIEAVEQWGKSRGMDIIEGPLGITDFDKEGMLLEDFDSMSAMTEYYNYPYYAGHMERMGFAKAVDWVHIRVKVPEDVPARYARVARLSKEMFGLHVRTLTKKEVLGGYGIKIFKLLNAAYAPLFGFTPMSEGQAKDYLRQYLPLLNLKLVPVVENDKGELISVAVTMTSLSHALRRTHGRLFPLGWFYLLRSLRWHPEHTAGLLLIAVRPDYQGLGVNALIFDHLIPVYNSMGIRYAETGPQLENNVKEISQWKPLNPKFLKRRRCWTKNI
;
A
#
# COMPACT_ATOMS: atom_id res chain seq x y z
N MET A 1 4.28 -23.03 -5.42
CA MET A 1 3.19 -22.01 -5.30
C MET A 1 2.07 -22.41 -4.31
N LYS A 2 1.42 -23.59 -4.38
CA LYS A 2 0.34 -23.96 -3.43
C LYS A 2 0.80 -23.94 -1.96
N ALA A 3 1.99 -24.48 -1.65
CA ALA A 3 2.59 -24.44 -0.32
C ALA A 3 2.90 -23.02 0.14
N PHE A 4 3.50 -22.22 -0.74
CA PHE A 4 3.78 -20.79 -0.54
C PHE A 4 2.53 -20.00 -0.10
N ILE A 5 1.42 -20.16 -0.83
CA ILE A 5 0.16 -19.44 -0.55
C ILE A 5 -0.49 -19.91 0.76
N LYS A 6 -0.47 -21.21 1.04
CA LYS A 6 -1.15 -21.76 2.22
C LYS A 6 -0.44 -21.52 3.55
N PHE A 7 0.86 -21.27 3.51
CA PHE A 7 1.69 -21.20 4.72
C PHE A 7 1.23 -20.09 5.67
N THR A 8 0.91 -18.90 5.19
CA THR A 8 0.45 -17.79 6.04
C THR A 8 -0.84 -18.10 6.79
N ASN A 9 -1.79 -18.78 6.14
CA ASN A 9 -3.03 -19.18 6.79
C ASN A 9 -2.80 -20.27 7.87
N ILE A 10 -1.69 -20.99 7.80
CA ILE A 10 -1.27 -21.96 8.84
C ILE A 10 -0.55 -21.21 9.96
N LEU A 11 0.42 -20.39 9.62
CA LEU A 11 1.26 -19.65 10.57
C LEU A 11 0.42 -18.70 11.45
N TYR A 12 -0.51 -17.98 10.84
CA TYR A 12 -1.36 -16.99 11.55
C TYR A 12 -2.73 -17.54 11.96
N LYS A 13 -2.90 -18.85 12.00
CA LYS A 13 -4.17 -19.46 12.44
C LYS A 13 -4.53 -19.01 13.85
N GLY A 14 -5.74 -18.44 14.01
CA GLY A 14 -6.23 -17.92 15.29
C GLY A 14 -5.75 -16.52 15.65
N ASN A 15 -4.86 -15.91 14.88
CA ASN A 15 -4.41 -14.54 15.11
C ASN A 15 -5.50 -13.54 14.68
N HIS A 16 -5.90 -12.65 15.61
CA HIS A 16 -6.98 -11.69 15.40
C HIS A 16 -6.54 -10.45 14.62
N SER A 17 -5.25 -10.16 14.57
CA SER A 17 -4.68 -9.00 13.88
C SER A 17 -4.32 -9.28 12.42
N TYR A 18 -4.16 -10.55 12.06
CA TYR A 18 -3.84 -10.95 10.69
C TYR A 18 -5.03 -10.81 9.74
N VAL A 19 -4.81 -10.16 8.61
CA VAL A 19 -5.74 -10.05 7.48
C VAL A 19 -5.15 -10.78 6.28
N PRO A 20 -5.75 -11.89 5.85
CA PRO A 20 -5.21 -12.70 4.75
C PRO A 20 -5.37 -12.00 3.40
N ASP A 21 -4.39 -12.17 2.53
CA ASP A 21 -4.56 -11.91 1.11
C ASP A 21 -5.47 -12.98 0.47
N LEU A 22 -6.15 -12.62 -0.61
CA LEU A 22 -6.83 -13.63 -1.40
C LEU A 22 -5.81 -14.55 -2.08
N ASN A 23 -6.00 -15.84 -1.96
CA ASN A 23 -5.10 -16.85 -2.54
C ASN A 23 -4.93 -16.69 -4.07
N ILE A 24 -5.97 -16.16 -4.73
CA ILE A 24 -5.94 -15.89 -6.16
C ILE A 24 -5.02 -14.70 -6.48
N ASP A 25 -5.03 -13.67 -5.63
CA ASP A 25 -4.20 -12.47 -5.81
C ASP A 25 -2.72 -12.81 -5.60
N VAL A 26 -2.40 -13.56 -4.53
CA VAL A 26 -1.02 -14.05 -4.31
C VAL A 26 -0.54 -14.91 -5.49
N ARG A 27 -1.42 -15.76 -6.05
CA ARG A 27 -1.08 -16.54 -7.25
C ARG A 27 -0.84 -15.66 -8.48
N ASN A 28 -1.68 -14.63 -8.66
CA ASN A 28 -1.60 -13.71 -9.79
C ASN A 28 -0.35 -12.84 -9.72
N THR A 29 0.12 -12.47 -8.52
CA THR A 29 1.37 -11.73 -8.31
C THR A 29 2.55 -12.38 -9.05
N TYR A 30 2.62 -13.71 -9.07
CA TYR A 30 3.70 -14.47 -9.71
C TYR A 30 3.33 -15.05 -11.08
N ASN A 31 2.27 -14.55 -11.71
CA ASN A 31 1.82 -15.00 -13.03
C ASN A 31 2.04 -13.91 -14.07
N ALA A 32 3.02 -14.10 -14.95
CA ALA A 32 3.37 -13.13 -16.00
C ALA A 32 2.22 -12.74 -16.94
N LYS A 33 1.19 -13.62 -17.10
CA LYS A 33 0.00 -13.30 -17.88
C LYS A 33 -1.01 -12.41 -17.15
N LYS A 34 -0.87 -12.29 -15.80
CA LYS A 34 -1.82 -11.56 -14.94
C LYS A 34 -1.20 -10.34 -14.29
N ASN A 35 0.11 -10.35 -14.05
CA ASN A 35 0.82 -9.24 -13.43
C ASN A 35 1.73 -8.55 -14.45
N PRO A 36 1.37 -7.34 -14.92
CA PRO A 36 2.18 -6.58 -15.86
C PRO A 36 3.53 -6.13 -15.28
N GLY A 37 3.67 -6.05 -13.95
CA GLY A 37 4.93 -5.76 -13.26
C GLY A 37 6.04 -6.76 -13.57
N LEU A 38 5.69 -8.01 -13.90
CA LEU A 38 6.66 -9.04 -14.28
C LEU A 38 7.31 -8.84 -15.65
N ARG A 39 6.95 -7.79 -16.40
CA ARG A 39 7.65 -7.41 -17.64
C ARG A 39 9.00 -6.75 -17.38
N PHE A 40 9.20 -6.21 -16.18
CA PHE A 40 10.41 -5.50 -15.78
C PHE A 40 10.96 -5.98 -14.43
N CYS A 41 10.44 -7.10 -13.92
CA CYS A 41 10.91 -7.73 -12.70
C CYS A 41 11.18 -9.20 -12.91
N ASP A 42 12.32 -9.67 -12.39
CA ASP A 42 12.56 -11.07 -12.15
C ASP A 42 12.05 -11.45 -10.78
N VAL A 43 11.40 -12.60 -10.66
CA VAL A 43 10.84 -13.06 -9.38
C VAL A 43 11.09 -14.54 -9.15
N GLN A 44 11.42 -14.91 -7.93
CA GLN A 44 11.62 -16.31 -7.53
C GLN A 44 11.05 -16.56 -6.13
N PRO A 45 9.89 -17.24 -6.00
CA PRO A 45 9.38 -17.70 -4.72
C PRO A 45 10.16 -18.88 -4.19
N PHE A 46 10.46 -18.86 -2.88
CA PHE A 46 11.10 -19.93 -2.12
C PHE A 46 10.20 -20.41 -0.98
N VAL A 47 10.34 -21.68 -0.61
CA VAL A 47 9.63 -22.30 0.51
C VAL A 47 10.61 -23.15 1.30
N ALA A 48 10.71 -22.90 2.60
CA ALA A 48 11.50 -23.71 3.51
C ALA A 48 10.68 -24.90 4.05
N TYR A 49 11.31 -26.08 4.05
CA TYR A 49 10.73 -27.29 4.59
C TYR A 49 11.58 -27.84 5.72
N ARG A 50 10.91 -28.40 6.76
CA ARG A 50 11.53 -29.19 7.82
C ARG A 50 10.64 -30.41 8.06
N ASP A 51 11.20 -31.62 8.02
CA ASP A 51 10.49 -32.86 8.20
C ASP A 51 9.20 -32.98 7.36
N GLY A 52 9.28 -32.57 6.08
CA GLY A 52 8.17 -32.57 5.13
C GLY A 52 7.12 -31.49 5.36
N LYS A 53 7.26 -30.64 6.39
CA LYS A 53 6.35 -29.53 6.70
C LYS A 53 6.92 -28.20 6.22
N VAL A 54 6.06 -27.32 5.72
CA VAL A 54 6.45 -25.94 5.38
C VAL A 54 6.65 -25.16 6.67
N VAL A 55 7.80 -24.53 6.83
CA VAL A 55 8.19 -23.73 8.00
C VAL A 55 8.50 -22.29 7.67
N GLY A 56 8.58 -21.95 6.38
CA GLY A 56 8.78 -20.56 5.96
C GLY A 56 8.59 -20.37 4.45
N ARG A 57 8.45 -19.12 4.06
CA ARG A 57 8.39 -18.69 2.67
C ARG A 57 9.03 -17.32 2.49
N VAL A 58 9.52 -17.01 1.30
CA VAL A 58 9.98 -15.68 0.87
C VAL A 58 9.96 -15.64 -0.66
N ALA A 59 9.79 -14.48 -1.23
CA ALA A 59 10.03 -14.27 -2.66
C ALA A 59 11.22 -13.32 -2.86
N ALA A 60 12.12 -13.67 -3.76
CA ALA A 60 13.13 -12.77 -4.29
C ALA A 60 12.54 -12.00 -5.47
N VAL A 61 12.84 -10.70 -5.55
CA VAL A 61 12.39 -9.81 -6.62
C VAL A 61 13.54 -8.91 -7.04
N ILE A 62 13.85 -8.85 -8.34
CA ILE A 62 14.71 -7.81 -8.90
C ILE A 62 13.81 -6.93 -9.76
N ASN A 63 13.63 -5.69 -9.33
CA ASN A 63 12.92 -4.68 -10.13
C ASN A 63 13.95 -3.88 -10.92
N HIS A 64 14.09 -4.18 -12.21
CA HIS A 64 15.08 -3.55 -13.08
C HIS A 64 14.85 -2.05 -13.22
N HIS A 65 13.60 -1.60 -13.33
CA HIS A 65 13.28 -0.17 -13.41
C HIS A 65 13.64 0.59 -12.12
N ALA A 66 13.41 -0.01 -10.95
CA ALA A 66 13.82 0.59 -9.68
C ALA A 66 15.33 0.67 -9.57
N ASN A 67 16.04 -0.41 -9.91
CA ASN A 67 17.50 -0.45 -9.90
C ASN A 67 18.11 0.59 -10.85
N GLU A 68 17.54 0.77 -12.03
CA GLU A 68 17.95 1.79 -12.99
C GLU A 68 17.65 3.21 -12.47
N THR A 69 16.44 3.46 -11.99
CA THR A 69 15.99 4.76 -11.47
C THR A 69 16.86 5.22 -10.30
N TRP A 70 17.15 4.33 -9.37
CA TRP A 70 17.90 4.63 -8.15
C TRP A 70 19.39 4.35 -8.26
N LYS A 71 19.87 3.87 -9.44
CA LYS A 71 21.27 3.51 -9.71
C LYS A 71 21.84 2.55 -8.66
N LYS A 72 21.06 1.54 -8.29
CA LYS A 72 21.41 0.51 -7.30
C LYS A 72 21.33 -0.88 -7.93
N LYS A 73 21.96 -1.86 -7.26
CA LYS A 73 21.90 -3.29 -7.62
C LYS A 73 21.22 -4.07 -6.50
N VAL A 74 19.92 -3.88 -6.37
CA VAL A 74 19.13 -4.41 -5.25
C VAL A 74 18.37 -5.66 -5.67
N VAL A 75 18.49 -6.73 -4.87
CA VAL A 75 17.48 -7.78 -4.79
C VAL A 75 16.54 -7.48 -3.62
N ARG A 76 15.24 -7.44 -3.86
CA ARG A 76 14.23 -7.28 -2.83
C ARG A 76 13.84 -8.65 -2.26
N PHE A 77 13.61 -8.73 -0.94
CA PHE A 77 12.83 -9.83 -0.39
C PHE A 77 11.39 -9.35 -0.15
N SER A 78 10.44 -10.20 -0.48
CA SER A 78 9.00 -9.93 -0.43
C SER A 78 8.25 -11.08 0.20
N GLN A 79 7.08 -10.84 0.76
CA GLN A 79 6.18 -11.87 1.32
C GLN A 79 6.92 -12.89 2.20
N ILE A 80 7.83 -12.40 3.06
CA ILE A 80 8.59 -13.24 3.98
C ILE A 80 7.73 -13.60 5.18
N ASP A 81 7.60 -14.91 5.43
CA ASP A 81 6.93 -15.46 6.61
C ASP A 81 7.66 -16.71 7.08
N PHE A 82 7.85 -16.86 8.39
CA PHE A 82 8.57 -17.99 8.95
C PHE A 82 8.18 -18.24 10.42
N ILE A 83 8.39 -19.48 10.89
CA ILE A 83 8.28 -19.81 12.30
C ILE A 83 9.44 -19.18 13.08
N ASP A 84 9.29 -18.98 14.40
CA ASP A 84 10.35 -18.43 15.25
C ASP A 84 11.54 -19.40 15.39
N ASP A 85 12.41 -19.37 14.37
CA ASP A 85 13.59 -20.24 14.26
C ASP A 85 14.65 -19.57 13.39
N ASP A 86 15.83 -19.32 13.97
CA ASP A 86 16.94 -18.63 13.30
C ASP A 86 17.46 -19.39 12.07
N ASN A 87 17.46 -20.71 12.07
CA ASN A 87 17.90 -21.49 10.92
C ASN A 87 16.94 -21.33 9.74
N VAL A 88 15.63 -21.22 10.01
CA VAL A 88 14.61 -21.04 8.98
C VAL A 88 14.71 -19.65 8.37
N SER A 89 14.76 -18.60 9.20
CA SER A 89 14.86 -17.22 8.70
C SER A 89 16.15 -16.99 7.92
N ARG A 90 17.29 -17.54 8.42
CA ARG A 90 18.59 -17.48 7.76
C ARG A 90 18.55 -18.17 6.40
N ALA A 91 18.07 -19.40 6.34
CA ALA A 91 18.00 -20.16 5.09
C ALA A 91 17.14 -19.46 4.02
N LEU A 92 16.04 -18.80 4.42
CA LEU A 92 15.20 -18.03 3.51
C LEU A 92 15.93 -16.80 2.96
N ILE A 93 16.60 -16.03 3.82
CA ILE A 93 17.36 -14.85 3.42
C ILE A 93 18.55 -15.24 2.55
N GLU A 94 19.32 -16.27 2.93
CA GLU A 94 20.44 -16.76 2.15
C GLU A 94 20.03 -17.22 0.74
N ALA A 95 18.83 -17.83 0.60
CA ALA A 95 18.30 -18.18 -0.72
C ALA A 95 18.05 -16.95 -1.60
N VAL A 96 17.55 -15.85 -1.02
CA VAL A 96 17.37 -14.58 -1.73
C VAL A 96 18.71 -13.94 -2.07
N GLU A 97 19.67 -13.93 -1.12
CA GLU A 97 21.02 -13.38 -1.32
C GLU A 97 21.75 -14.13 -2.45
N GLN A 98 21.76 -15.45 -2.41
CA GLN A 98 22.43 -16.28 -3.44
C GLN A 98 21.80 -16.07 -4.82
N TRP A 99 20.45 -16.01 -4.88
CA TRP A 99 19.74 -15.76 -6.12
C TRP A 99 20.02 -14.35 -6.66
N GLY A 100 20.11 -13.33 -5.79
CA GLY A 100 20.49 -11.97 -6.13
C GLY A 100 21.91 -11.87 -6.62
N LYS A 101 22.89 -12.43 -5.87
CA LYS A 101 24.32 -12.46 -6.26
C LYS A 101 24.54 -13.11 -7.61
N SER A 102 23.86 -14.21 -7.90
CA SER A 102 23.98 -14.89 -9.20
C SER A 102 23.49 -14.02 -10.38
N ARG A 103 22.81 -12.90 -10.10
CA ARG A 103 22.28 -11.91 -11.05
C ARG A 103 22.97 -10.54 -10.93
N GLY A 104 24.10 -10.48 -10.21
CA GLY A 104 24.90 -9.26 -10.08
C GLY A 104 24.36 -8.21 -9.11
N MET A 105 23.48 -8.62 -8.19
CA MET A 105 23.01 -7.74 -7.10
C MET A 105 24.00 -7.75 -5.95
N ASP A 106 24.17 -6.60 -5.30
CA ASP A 106 25.11 -6.37 -4.20
C ASP A 106 24.45 -5.87 -2.91
N ILE A 107 23.14 -5.61 -2.98
CA ILE A 107 22.31 -5.17 -1.86
C ILE A 107 21.05 -6.04 -1.79
N ILE A 108 20.64 -6.41 -0.56
CA ILE A 108 19.31 -6.98 -0.28
C ILE A 108 18.48 -5.98 0.51
N GLU A 109 17.26 -5.68 0.05
CA GLU A 109 16.32 -4.76 0.71
C GLU A 109 14.93 -5.37 0.84
N GLY A 110 14.19 -5.05 1.92
CA GLY A 110 12.80 -5.47 2.06
C GLY A 110 12.24 -5.42 3.49
N PRO A 111 11.01 -5.90 3.68
CA PRO A 111 10.09 -6.43 2.66
C PRO A 111 9.60 -5.33 1.71
N LEU A 112 9.75 -5.55 0.41
CA LEU A 112 9.25 -4.67 -0.66
C LEU A 112 8.53 -5.50 -1.72
N GLY A 113 7.52 -4.92 -2.37
CA GLY A 113 6.77 -5.57 -3.44
C GLY A 113 7.47 -5.55 -4.80
N ILE A 114 6.73 -6.00 -5.82
CA ILE A 114 7.13 -5.91 -7.23
C ILE A 114 7.09 -4.44 -7.67
N THR A 115 6.07 -3.70 -7.20
CA THR A 115 5.90 -2.26 -7.42
C THR A 115 5.63 -1.56 -6.09
N ASP A 116 5.73 -0.23 -6.06
CA ASP A 116 5.48 0.60 -4.88
C ASP A 116 3.98 0.71 -4.50
N PHE A 117 3.10 0.04 -5.25
CA PHE A 117 1.68 -0.13 -4.91
C PHE A 117 1.40 -1.47 -4.22
N ASP A 118 2.39 -2.31 -4.09
CA ASP A 118 2.31 -3.54 -3.32
C ASP A 118 2.51 -3.26 -1.83
N LYS A 119 2.23 -4.26 -1.00
CA LYS A 119 2.47 -4.17 0.44
C LYS A 119 3.96 -4.09 0.74
N GLU A 120 4.32 -3.22 1.68
CA GLU A 120 5.71 -2.93 2.04
C GLU A 120 5.92 -2.88 3.55
N GLY A 121 7.16 -3.12 3.95
CA GLY A 121 7.65 -2.95 5.31
C GLY A 121 7.24 -4.07 6.29
N MET A 122 8.17 -4.41 7.17
CA MET A 122 7.99 -5.32 8.29
C MET A 122 7.38 -4.57 9.48
N LEU A 123 6.33 -5.10 10.08
CA LEU A 123 5.67 -4.51 11.25
C LEU A 123 6.63 -4.54 12.45
N LEU A 124 6.76 -3.40 13.14
CA LEU A 124 7.59 -3.22 14.34
C LEU A 124 6.79 -2.89 15.59
N GLU A 125 5.61 -2.27 15.43
CA GLU A 125 4.80 -1.77 16.56
C GLU A 125 3.31 -2.05 16.31
N ASP A 126 2.53 -2.18 17.39
CA ASP A 126 1.08 -2.39 17.39
C ASP A 126 0.65 -3.70 16.72
N PHE A 127 1.21 -4.82 17.20
CA PHE A 127 0.93 -6.16 16.70
C PHE A 127 -0.48 -6.66 17.03
N ASP A 128 -1.14 -6.03 18.00
CA ASP A 128 -2.47 -6.44 18.47
C ASP A 128 -3.61 -5.78 17.69
N SER A 129 -3.34 -4.70 16.97
CA SER A 129 -4.33 -4.07 16.09
C SER A 129 -4.45 -4.80 14.76
N MET A 130 -5.68 -4.96 14.28
CA MET A 130 -5.96 -5.58 12.99
C MET A 130 -5.23 -4.85 11.86
N SER A 131 -4.57 -5.60 10.98
CA SER A 131 -3.89 -5.04 9.81
C SER A 131 -4.89 -4.47 8.81
N ALA A 132 -4.50 -3.36 8.16
CA ALA A 132 -5.22 -2.92 6.98
C ALA A 132 -5.04 -3.93 5.83
N MET A 133 -5.95 -3.92 4.87
CA MET A 133 -5.84 -4.80 3.70
C MET A 133 -4.62 -4.52 2.82
N THR A 134 -4.02 -3.35 2.98
CA THR A 134 -2.82 -2.88 2.27
C THR A 134 -1.52 -3.18 3.00
N GLU A 135 -1.56 -3.93 4.10
CA GLU A 135 -0.43 -4.19 4.98
C GLU A 135 -0.11 -5.67 5.10
N TYR A 136 1.19 -5.99 5.27
CA TYR A 136 1.58 -7.29 5.79
C TYR A 136 1.40 -7.31 7.32
N TYR A 137 1.02 -8.47 7.85
CA TYR A 137 1.17 -8.80 9.26
C TYR A 137 2.42 -9.68 9.43
N ASN A 138 3.13 -9.47 10.53
CA ASN A 138 4.17 -10.39 11.00
C ASN A 138 4.22 -10.40 12.53
N TYR A 139 4.75 -11.46 13.11
CA TYR A 139 4.96 -11.55 14.56
C TYR A 139 6.11 -10.67 15.06
N PRO A 140 6.14 -10.32 16.36
CA PRO A 140 7.17 -9.45 16.95
C PRO A 140 8.61 -9.97 16.78
N TYR A 141 8.81 -11.28 16.75
CA TYR A 141 10.16 -11.88 16.64
C TYR A 141 10.89 -11.59 15.33
N TYR A 142 10.18 -11.19 14.27
CA TYR A 142 10.77 -10.97 12.94
C TYR A 142 11.90 -9.93 12.94
N ALA A 143 11.71 -8.80 13.63
CA ALA A 143 12.70 -7.73 13.67
C ALA A 143 14.03 -8.23 14.29
N GLY A 144 13.97 -8.96 15.42
CA GLY A 144 15.14 -9.54 16.06
C GLY A 144 15.90 -10.53 15.14
N HIS A 145 15.20 -11.28 14.29
CA HIS A 145 15.85 -12.12 13.29
C HIS A 145 16.61 -11.29 12.25
N MET A 146 16.03 -10.19 11.75
CA MET A 146 16.72 -9.31 10.80
C MET A 146 17.98 -8.70 11.41
N GLU A 147 17.90 -8.21 12.65
CA GLU A 147 19.02 -7.64 13.38
C GLU A 147 20.16 -8.66 13.59
N ARG A 148 19.84 -9.89 14.01
CA ARG A 148 20.83 -10.97 14.16
C ARG A 148 21.48 -11.39 12.85
N MET A 149 20.81 -11.19 11.71
CA MET A 149 21.37 -11.43 10.38
C MET A 149 22.16 -10.23 9.82
N GLY A 150 22.33 -9.14 10.61
CA GLY A 150 23.13 -7.98 10.24
C GLY A 150 22.42 -6.98 9.33
N PHE A 151 21.07 -7.01 9.27
CA PHE A 151 20.33 -5.98 8.56
C PHE A 151 20.28 -4.67 9.36
N ALA A 152 20.34 -3.56 8.61
CA ALA A 152 20.14 -2.22 9.12
C ALA A 152 18.82 -1.63 8.60
N LYS A 153 18.37 -0.54 9.21
CA LYS A 153 17.23 0.23 8.74
C LYS A 153 17.55 0.92 7.42
N ALA A 154 16.73 0.69 6.40
CA ALA A 154 16.71 1.51 5.19
C ALA A 154 15.77 2.71 5.36
N VAL A 155 14.52 2.46 5.71
CA VAL A 155 13.50 3.49 5.95
C VAL A 155 12.38 2.91 6.83
N ASP A 156 11.73 3.79 7.59
CA ASP A 156 10.49 3.45 8.30
C ASP A 156 9.29 4.17 7.70
N TRP A 157 8.14 3.51 7.76
CA TRP A 157 6.83 4.09 7.51
C TRP A 157 6.01 4.10 8.79
N VAL A 158 5.18 5.11 8.91
CA VAL A 158 4.20 5.26 9.99
C VAL A 158 2.77 5.23 9.44
N HIS A 159 1.87 4.65 10.21
CA HIS A 159 0.44 4.64 9.92
C HIS A 159 -0.28 5.53 10.91
N ILE A 160 -1.23 6.30 10.42
CA ILE A 160 -1.98 7.27 11.20
C ILE A 160 -3.46 6.94 11.07
N ARG A 161 -4.15 6.90 12.20
CA ARG A 161 -5.61 6.88 12.27
C ARG A 161 -6.11 8.23 12.76
N VAL A 162 -7.13 8.74 12.10
CA VAL A 162 -7.89 9.90 12.54
C VAL A 162 -9.36 9.53 12.74
N LYS A 163 -9.98 10.09 13.76
CA LYS A 163 -11.44 10.06 13.87
C LYS A 163 -12.01 11.06 12.88
N VAL A 164 -12.93 10.63 12.05
CA VAL A 164 -13.65 11.54 11.14
C VAL A 164 -14.49 12.50 11.98
N PRO A 165 -14.27 13.82 11.90
CA PRO A 165 -15.07 14.79 12.64
C PRO A 165 -16.49 14.85 12.06
N GLU A 166 -17.46 15.27 12.88
CA GLU A 166 -18.85 15.46 12.45
C GLU A 166 -18.94 16.58 11.41
N ASP A 167 -18.24 17.68 11.69
CA ASP A 167 -18.15 18.82 10.78
C ASP A 167 -16.71 19.05 10.30
N VAL A 168 -16.56 19.71 9.18
CA VAL A 168 -15.24 20.10 8.68
C VAL A 168 -14.59 21.07 9.67
N PRO A 169 -13.39 20.79 10.20
CA PRO A 169 -12.70 21.70 11.08
C PRO A 169 -12.53 23.09 10.47
N ALA A 170 -12.85 24.15 11.22
CA ALA A 170 -12.85 25.55 10.73
C ALA A 170 -11.53 25.94 10.03
N ARG A 171 -10.39 25.39 10.50
CA ARG A 171 -9.10 25.58 9.84
C ARG A 171 -9.08 25.04 8.41
N TYR A 172 -9.59 23.82 8.17
CA TYR A 172 -9.64 23.25 6.81
C TYR A 172 -10.62 24.00 5.93
N ALA A 173 -11.82 24.29 6.42
CA ALA A 173 -12.81 25.09 5.67
C ALA A 173 -12.26 26.46 5.25
N ARG A 174 -11.54 27.15 6.16
CA ARG A 174 -10.90 28.44 5.85
C ARG A 174 -9.81 28.28 4.79
N VAL A 175 -8.89 27.31 4.94
CA VAL A 175 -7.80 27.09 3.97
C VAL A 175 -8.36 26.66 2.62
N ALA A 176 -9.37 25.79 2.59
CA ALA A 176 -10.04 25.36 1.37
C ALA A 176 -10.65 26.55 0.63
N ARG A 177 -11.36 27.43 1.34
CA ARG A 177 -11.94 28.66 0.74
C ARG A 177 -10.84 29.55 0.14
N LEU A 178 -9.78 29.84 0.90
CA LEU A 178 -8.67 30.66 0.40
C LEU A 178 -8.00 30.04 -0.82
N SER A 179 -7.78 28.74 -0.84
CA SER A 179 -7.19 28.07 -2.00
C SER A 179 -8.10 28.12 -3.23
N LYS A 180 -9.42 28.01 -3.05
CA LYS A 180 -10.41 28.21 -4.13
C LYS A 180 -10.29 29.62 -4.72
N GLU A 181 -10.34 30.62 -3.86
CA GLU A 181 -10.34 32.04 -4.27
C GLU A 181 -9.01 32.46 -4.91
N MET A 182 -7.86 32.05 -4.34
CA MET A 182 -6.54 32.51 -4.80
C MET A 182 -6.04 31.81 -6.06
N PHE A 183 -6.40 30.53 -6.24
CA PHE A 183 -5.84 29.68 -7.31
C PHE A 183 -6.89 29.14 -8.28
N GLY A 184 -8.15 29.57 -8.18
CA GLY A 184 -9.23 29.09 -9.05
C GLY A 184 -9.44 27.56 -8.94
N LEU A 185 -9.31 27.01 -7.72
CA LEU A 185 -9.37 25.56 -7.53
C LEU A 185 -10.79 25.10 -7.19
N HIS A 186 -11.18 23.98 -7.78
CA HIS A 186 -12.46 23.34 -7.46
C HIS A 186 -12.33 21.82 -7.35
N VAL A 187 -13.13 21.24 -6.45
CA VAL A 187 -13.18 19.80 -6.25
C VAL A 187 -14.30 19.21 -7.09
N ARG A 188 -14.05 18.08 -7.73
CA ARG A 188 -15.10 17.32 -8.41
C ARG A 188 -14.92 15.82 -8.27
N THR A 189 -16.00 15.08 -8.50
CA THR A 189 -16.03 13.63 -8.59
C THR A 189 -16.10 13.22 -10.06
N LEU A 190 -15.26 12.25 -10.44
CA LEU A 190 -15.21 11.73 -11.80
C LEU A 190 -16.27 10.64 -12.00
N THR A 191 -16.71 10.49 -13.25
CA THR A 191 -17.48 9.34 -13.71
C THR A 191 -16.53 8.23 -14.19
N LYS A 192 -17.00 6.96 -14.19
CA LYS A 192 -16.20 5.86 -14.76
C LYS A 192 -15.84 6.08 -16.22
N LYS A 193 -16.74 6.72 -16.99
CA LYS A 193 -16.52 7.05 -18.41
C LYS A 193 -15.34 8.01 -18.57
N GLU A 194 -15.26 9.07 -17.75
CA GLU A 194 -14.15 10.01 -17.77
C GLU A 194 -12.83 9.34 -17.39
N VAL A 195 -12.83 8.54 -16.31
CA VAL A 195 -11.62 7.81 -15.88
C VAL A 195 -11.08 6.93 -17.00
N LEU A 196 -11.94 6.14 -17.65
CA LEU A 196 -11.56 5.26 -18.77
C LEU A 196 -11.28 6.03 -20.04
N GLY A 197 -11.90 7.20 -20.25
CA GLY A 197 -11.71 8.11 -21.39
C GLY A 197 -10.38 8.89 -21.40
N GLY A 198 -9.47 8.55 -20.47
CA GLY A 198 -8.12 9.11 -20.42
C GLY A 198 -7.80 9.89 -19.14
N TYR A 199 -8.83 10.27 -18.34
CA TYR A 199 -8.56 11.00 -17.11
C TYR A 199 -7.75 10.15 -16.09
N GLY A 200 -7.98 8.85 -16.05
CA GLY A 200 -7.19 7.93 -15.24
C GLY A 200 -5.69 7.99 -15.55
N ILE A 201 -5.31 8.17 -16.83
CA ILE A 201 -3.89 8.35 -17.21
C ILE A 201 -3.33 9.67 -16.68
N LYS A 202 -4.14 10.77 -16.68
CA LYS A 202 -3.74 12.05 -16.06
C LYS A 202 -3.45 11.87 -14.56
N ILE A 203 -4.27 11.07 -13.86
CA ILE A 203 -4.06 10.75 -12.44
C ILE A 203 -2.70 10.05 -12.26
N PHE A 204 -2.37 9.04 -13.06
CA PHE A 204 -1.08 8.35 -12.94
C PHE A 204 0.11 9.24 -13.31
N LYS A 205 -0.04 10.16 -14.27
CA LYS A 205 0.99 11.17 -14.57
C LYS A 205 1.23 12.10 -13.36
N LEU A 206 0.15 12.52 -12.69
CA LEU A 206 0.26 13.29 -11.45
C LEU A 206 0.94 12.51 -10.33
N LEU A 207 0.56 11.24 -10.12
CA LEU A 207 1.19 10.36 -9.13
C LEU A 207 2.69 10.21 -9.41
N ASN A 208 3.07 9.94 -10.66
CA ASN A 208 4.47 9.85 -11.06
C ASN A 208 5.26 11.12 -10.72
N ALA A 209 4.69 12.30 -10.99
CA ALA A 209 5.34 13.57 -10.69
C ALA A 209 5.44 13.85 -9.19
N ALA A 210 4.37 13.57 -8.44
CA ALA A 210 4.31 13.86 -7.01
C ALA A 210 5.16 12.90 -6.17
N TYR A 211 5.28 11.63 -6.59
CA TYR A 211 5.96 10.58 -5.82
C TYR A 211 7.40 10.33 -6.26
N ALA A 212 7.86 10.95 -7.34
CA ALA A 212 9.24 10.79 -7.84
C ALA A 212 10.35 10.91 -6.78
N PRO A 213 10.28 11.80 -5.77
CA PRO A 213 11.30 11.92 -4.73
C PRO A 213 11.16 10.91 -3.58
N LEU A 214 10.10 10.08 -3.54
CA LEU A 214 9.85 9.15 -2.44
C LEU A 214 10.74 7.92 -2.55
N PHE A 215 11.16 7.38 -1.40
CA PHE A 215 12.00 6.18 -1.31
C PHE A 215 11.38 5.00 -2.09
N GLY A 216 12.17 4.40 -2.96
CA GLY A 216 11.80 3.20 -3.72
C GLY A 216 10.85 3.46 -4.88
N PHE A 217 10.24 4.64 -5.00
CA PHE A 217 9.24 4.91 -6.03
C PHE A 217 9.80 4.76 -7.44
N THR A 218 9.01 4.11 -8.28
CA THR A 218 9.33 3.88 -9.70
C THR A 218 8.18 4.36 -10.57
N PRO A 219 8.42 5.29 -11.52
CA PRO A 219 7.37 5.80 -12.38
C PRO A 219 6.67 4.70 -13.18
N MET A 220 5.34 4.73 -13.20
CA MET A 220 4.55 3.82 -14.01
C MET A 220 4.42 4.28 -15.45
N SER A 221 4.56 3.33 -16.38
CA SER A 221 4.20 3.54 -17.79
C SER A 221 2.69 3.65 -17.98
N GLU A 222 2.26 4.22 -19.10
CA GLU A 222 0.82 4.30 -19.43
C GLU A 222 0.18 2.91 -19.58
N GLY A 223 0.94 1.92 -20.03
CA GLY A 223 0.48 0.53 -20.12
C GLY A 223 0.15 -0.05 -18.75
N GLN A 224 1.05 0.13 -17.79
CA GLN A 224 0.83 -0.28 -16.39
C GLN A 224 -0.36 0.45 -15.78
N ALA A 225 -0.45 1.78 -15.97
CA ALA A 225 -1.56 2.59 -15.49
C ALA A 225 -2.92 2.07 -16.02
N LYS A 226 -3.01 1.72 -17.32
CA LYS A 226 -4.22 1.12 -17.91
C LYS A 226 -4.57 -0.22 -17.28
N ASP A 227 -3.58 -1.06 -16.99
CA ASP A 227 -3.80 -2.36 -16.36
C ASP A 227 -4.28 -2.20 -14.91
N TYR A 228 -3.70 -1.27 -14.15
CA TYR A 228 -4.17 -0.91 -12.80
C TYR A 228 -5.60 -0.36 -12.82
N LEU A 229 -5.93 0.55 -13.74
CA LEU A 229 -7.29 1.07 -13.86
C LEU A 229 -8.30 -0.04 -14.14
N ARG A 230 -8.00 -0.97 -15.04
CA ARG A 230 -8.89 -2.11 -15.33
C ARG A 230 -9.13 -3.00 -14.11
N GLN A 231 -8.09 -3.20 -13.30
CA GLN A 231 -8.13 -4.07 -12.13
C GLN A 231 -8.86 -3.43 -10.95
N TYR A 232 -8.56 -2.16 -10.64
CA TYR A 232 -9.00 -1.53 -9.39
C TYR A 232 -10.22 -0.62 -9.54
N LEU A 233 -10.44 0.02 -10.70
CA LEU A 233 -11.57 0.91 -10.90
C LEU A 233 -12.95 0.26 -10.60
N PRO A 234 -13.21 -1.04 -10.90
CA PRO A 234 -14.47 -1.68 -10.54
C PRO A 234 -14.72 -1.77 -9.02
N LEU A 235 -13.65 -1.74 -8.22
CA LEU A 235 -13.71 -1.85 -6.76
C LEU A 235 -13.91 -0.48 -6.08
N LEU A 236 -13.62 0.63 -6.79
CA LEU A 236 -13.67 1.96 -6.22
C LEU A 236 -15.09 2.55 -6.25
N ASN A 237 -15.46 3.21 -5.15
CA ASN A 237 -16.56 4.16 -5.13
C ASN A 237 -15.99 5.55 -5.46
N LEU A 238 -16.31 6.07 -6.65
CA LEU A 238 -15.72 7.33 -7.12
C LEU A 238 -16.10 8.56 -6.27
N LYS A 239 -17.14 8.49 -5.44
CA LYS A 239 -17.43 9.52 -4.43
C LYS A 239 -16.28 9.66 -3.41
N LEU A 240 -15.50 8.58 -3.23
CA LEU A 240 -14.32 8.52 -2.35
C LEU A 240 -13.01 8.82 -3.10
N VAL A 241 -13.10 9.27 -4.35
CA VAL A 241 -11.94 9.58 -5.21
C VAL A 241 -12.09 11.00 -5.78
N PRO A 242 -12.07 12.04 -4.92
CA PRO A 242 -12.14 13.42 -5.39
C PRO A 242 -10.87 13.81 -6.14
N VAL A 243 -11.05 14.66 -7.15
CA VAL A 243 -9.98 15.35 -7.86
C VAL A 243 -10.14 16.87 -7.66
N VAL A 244 -9.01 17.56 -7.69
CA VAL A 244 -8.96 19.02 -7.69
C VAL A 244 -8.47 19.50 -9.05
N GLU A 245 -9.22 20.38 -9.69
CA GLU A 245 -8.86 21.04 -10.94
C GLU A 245 -8.76 22.55 -10.72
N ASN A 246 -8.01 23.22 -11.59
CA ASN A 246 -8.02 24.68 -11.70
C ASN A 246 -9.02 25.14 -12.79
N ASP A 247 -9.23 26.46 -12.94
CA ASP A 247 -10.14 27.04 -13.92
C ASP A 247 -9.80 26.70 -15.39
N LYS A 248 -8.57 26.22 -15.64
CA LYS A 248 -8.14 25.74 -16.96
C LYS A 248 -8.46 24.27 -17.20
N GLY A 249 -9.06 23.57 -16.22
CA GLY A 249 -9.34 22.13 -16.28
C GLY A 249 -8.10 21.23 -16.13
N GLU A 250 -7.03 21.77 -15.57
CA GLU A 250 -5.82 21.01 -15.27
C GLU A 250 -5.98 20.28 -13.94
N LEU A 251 -5.57 19.01 -13.90
CA LEU A 251 -5.56 18.20 -12.67
C LEU A 251 -4.44 18.68 -11.74
N ILE A 252 -4.82 19.13 -10.57
CA ILE A 252 -3.93 19.66 -9.53
C ILE A 252 -3.70 18.64 -8.41
N SER A 253 -4.75 17.93 -8.02
CA SER A 253 -4.65 16.96 -6.93
C SER A 253 -5.65 15.83 -7.10
N VAL A 254 -5.35 14.70 -6.48
CA VAL A 254 -6.25 13.54 -6.36
C VAL A 254 -6.07 12.90 -4.99
N ALA A 255 -7.17 12.43 -4.40
CA ALA A 255 -7.11 11.45 -3.33
C ALA A 255 -7.84 10.19 -3.78
N VAL A 256 -7.25 9.03 -3.51
CA VAL A 256 -7.88 7.73 -3.71
C VAL A 256 -8.11 7.14 -2.35
N THR A 257 -9.37 7.07 -1.95
CA THR A 257 -9.76 6.47 -0.68
C THR A 257 -10.80 5.38 -0.91
N MET A 258 -10.92 4.46 0.02
CA MET A 258 -11.81 3.31 -0.12
C MET A 258 -12.22 2.82 1.27
N THR A 259 -13.43 2.30 1.42
CA THR A 259 -13.82 1.62 2.67
C THR A 259 -12.95 0.39 2.90
N SER A 260 -12.56 0.15 4.15
CA SER A 260 -11.78 -1.04 4.52
C SER A 260 -12.53 -2.33 4.13
N LEU A 261 -11.77 -3.33 3.75
CA LEU A 261 -12.26 -4.70 3.51
C LEU A 261 -11.65 -5.70 4.49
N SER A 262 -10.96 -5.22 5.53
CA SER A 262 -10.16 -6.08 6.42
C SER A 262 -11.02 -7.13 7.14
N HIS A 263 -12.20 -6.76 7.65
CA HIS A 263 -13.14 -7.72 8.26
C HIS A 263 -13.69 -8.73 7.24
N ALA A 264 -14.02 -8.25 6.04
CA ALA A 264 -14.52 -9.13 4.97
C ALA A 264 -13.43 -10.12 4.55
N LEU A 265 -12.18 -9.67 4.32
CA LEU A 265 -11.04 -10.52 3.97
C LEU A 265 -10.75 -11.56 5.04
N ARG A 266 -10.79 -11.20 6.32
CA ARG A 266 -10.63 -12.19 7.41
C ARG A 266 -11.65 -13.32 7.33
N ARG A 267 -12.92 -13.00 7.05
CA ARG A 267 -13.99 -14.02 6.89
C ARG A 267 -13.75 -14.94 5.70
N THR A 268 -13.05 -14.49 4.67
CA THR A 268 -12.74 -15.33 3.50
C THR A 268 -11.67 -16.38 3.78
N HIS A 269 -10.83 -16.19 4.81
CA HIS A 269 -9.62 -16.98 5.05
C HIS A 269 -8.75 -17.13 3.79
N GLY A 270 -8.66 -16.06 2.99
CA GLY A 270 -7.95 -16.04 1.71
C GLY A 270 -8.66 -16.76 0.54
N ARG A 271 -9.92 -17.20 0.71
CA ARG A 271 -10.67 -17.94 -0.32
C ARG A 271 -11.80 -17.08 -0.88
N LEU A 272 -11.83 -16.92 -2.20
CA LEU A 272 -12.92 -16.21 -2.87
C LEU A 272 -14.18 -17.07 -3.00
N PHE A 273 -14.02 -18.39 -3.19
CA PHE A 273 -15.14 -19.34 -3.33
C PHE A 273 -15.18 -20.33 -2.15
N PRO A 274 -16.39 -20.81 -1.73
CA PRO A 274 -17.68 -20.54 -2.36
C PRO A 274 -18.32 -19.19 -1.96
N LEU A 275 -18.10 -18.64 -0.75
CA LEU A 275 -18.83 -17.47 -0.22
C LEU A 275 -17.98 -16.21 -0.02
N GLY A 276 -16.67 -16.29 -0.21
CA GLY A 276 -15.75 -15.15 0.01
C GLY A 276 -16.10 -13.94 -0.85
N TRP A 277 -16.46 -14.15 -2.12
CA TRP A 277 -16.92 -13.10 -3.03
C TRP A 277 -18.14 -12.35 -2.49
N PHE A 278 -19.07 -13.06 -1.83
CA PHE A 278 -20.26 -12.46 -1.27
C PHE A 278 -19.93 -11.53 -0.09
N TYR A 279 -19.03 -11.95 0.82
CA TYR A 279 -18.59 -11.11 1.94
C TYR A 279 -17.91 -9.82 1.45
N LEU A 280 -17.07 -9.93 0.43
CA LEU A 280 -16.42 -8.77 -0.18
C LEU A 280 -17.42 -7.84 -0.86
N LEU A 281 -18.31 -8.40 -1.69
CA LEU A 281 -19.34 -7.62 -2.37
C LEU A 281 -20.29 -6.93 -1.38
N ARG A 282 -20.69 -7.64 -0.31
CA ARG A 282 -21.51 -7.08 0.76
C ARG A 282 -20.83 -5.89 1.43
N SER A 283 -19.53 -6.00 1.75
CA SER A 283 -18.75 -4.91 2.35
C SER A 283 -18.58 -3.73 1.39
N LEU A 284 -18.38 -3.99 0.09
CA LEU A 284 -18.22 -2.93 -0.90
C LEU A 284 -19.50 -2.16 -1.24
N ARG A 285 -20.67 -2.81 -1.17
CA ARG A 285 -21.90 -2.25 -1.74
C ARG A 285 -23.00 -1.95 -0.71
N TRP A 286 -23.15 -2.80 0.29
CA TRP A 286 -24.33 -2.74 1.15
C TRP A 286 -24.03 -2.45 2.62
N HIS A 287 -22.90 -2.91 3.12
CA HIS A 287 -22.51 -2.72 4.52
C HIS A 287 -21.02 -2.37 4.60
N PRO A 288 -20.66 -1.15 4.20
CA PRO A 288 -19.25 -0.71 4.27
C PRO A 288 -18.75 -0.74 5.71
N GLU A 289 -17.48 -1.01 5.89
CA GLU A 289 -16.83 -0.90 7.18
C GLU A 289 -16.76 0.57 7.60
N HIS A 290 -16.78 0.82 8.91
CA HIS A 290 -16.76 2.19 9.45
C HIS A 290 -15.36 2.87 9.37
N THR A 291 -14.44 2.25 8.67
CA THR A 291 -13.07 2.76 8.46
C THR A 291 -12.82 2.91 6.97
N ALA A 292 -12.29 4.08 6.57
CA ALA A 292 -11.76 4.30 5.23
C ALA A 292 -10.23 4.18 5.24
N GLY A 293 -9.68 3.51 4.24
CA GLY A 293 -8.25 3.54 3.93
C GLY A 293 -7.95 4.70 2.97
N LEU A 294 -7.03 5.55 3.34
CA LEU A 294 -6.48 6.62 2.51
C LEU A 294 -5.32 6.02 1.72
N LEU A 295 -5.61 5.51 0.51
CA LEU A 295 -4.66 4.72 -0.26
C LEU A 295 -3.58 5.59 -0.90
N LEU A 296 -3.99 6.68 -1.55
CA LEU A 296 -3.10 7.60 -2.27
C LEU A 296 -3.61 9.02 -2.11
N ILE A 297 -2.69 9.96 -1.96
CA ILE A 297 -2.97 11.38 -2.09
C ILE A 297 -1.80 12.03 -2.83
N ALA A 298 -2.08 12.78 -3.88
CA ALA A 298 -1.06 13.47 -4.66
C ALA A 298 -1.47 14.91 -4.97
N VAL A 299 -0.51 15.80 -4.82
CA VAL A 299 -0.64 17.21 -5.22
C VAL A 299 0.48 17.51 -6.20
N ARG A 300 0.14 18.19 -7.30
CA ARG A 300 1.10 18.64 -8.31
C ARG A 300 2.23 19.42 -7.62
N PRO A 301 3.51 19.17 -7.94
CA PRO A 301 4.64 19.72 -7.19
C PRO A 301 4.62 21.24 -6.99
N ASP A 302 4.18 21.99 -8.02
CA ASP A 302 4.06 23.46 -7.99
C ASP A 302 2.89 23.98 -7.13
N TYR A 303 1.95 23.11 -6.72
CA TYR A 303 0.84 23.44 -5.82
C TYR A 303 1.02 22.86 -4.41
N GLN A 304 2.12 22.17 -4.14
CA GLN A 304 2.39 21.65 -2.79
C GLN A 304 2.63 22.79 -1.80
N GLY A 305 2.05 22.65 -0.59
CA GLY A 305 2.13 23.70 0.44
C GLY A 305 1.12 24.82 0.30
N LEU A 306 0.33 24.87 -0.78
CA LEU A 306 -0.69 25.90 -1.03
C LEU A 306 -2.09 25.57 -0.46
N GLY A 307 -2.17 24.60 0.43
CA GLY A 307 -3.42 24.25 1.11
C GLY A 307 -4.38 23.36 0.31
N VAL A 308 -3.95 22.81 -0.83
CA VAL A 308 -4.78 21.98 -1.71
C VAL A 308 -5.39 20.77 -1.00
N ASN A 309 -4.66 20.15 -0.06
CA ASN A 309 -5.18 19.03 0.73
C ASN A 309 -6.41 19.39 1.57
N ALA A 310 -6.52 20.66 2.00
CA ALA A 310 -7.70 21.12 2.74
C ALA A 310 -8.99 21.04 1.88
N LEU A 311 -8.89 21.28 0.57
CA LEU A 311 -10.02 21.11 -0.37
C LEU A 311 -10.50 19.65 -0.41
N ILE A 312 -9.56 18.71 -0.40
CA ILE A 312 -9.87 17.27 -0.39
C ILE A 312 -10.57 16.87 0.91
N PHE A 313 -10.08 17.34 2.07
CA PHE A 313 -10.70 17.03 3.35
C PHE A 313 -12.05 17.74 3.53
N ASP A 314 -12.19 18.99 3.06
CA ASP A 314 -13.45 19.72 3.03
C ASP A 314 -14.55 18.96 2.26
N HIS A 315 -14.15 18.27 1.19
CA HIS A 315 -15.04 17.42 0.40
C HIS A 315 -15.28 16.04 1.04
N LEU A 316 -14.21 15.34 1.50
CA LEU A 316 -14.32 13.95 1.94
C LEU A 316 -15.01 13.79 3.31
N ILE A 317 -14.84 14.72 4.25
CA ILE A 317 -15.43 14.60 5.59
C ILE A 317 -16.96 14.47 5.52
N PRO A 318 -17.72 15.33 4.81
CA PRO A 318 -19.15 15.14 4.63
C PRO A 318 -19.51 13.84 3.92
N VAL A 319 -18.73 13.42 2.91
CA VAL A 319 -18.95 12.15 2.21
C VAL A 319 -18.77 10.97 3.16
N TYR A 320 -17.72 10.97 3.98
CA TYR A 320 -17.48 9.93 4.98
C TYR A 320 -18.64 9.84 5.98
N ASN A 321 -19.08 10.98 6.52
CA ASN A 321 -20.18 11.03 7.47
C ASN A 321 -21.47 10.49 6.84
N SER A 322 -21.78 10.83 5.58
CA SER A 322 -22.95 10.32 4.86
C SER A 322 -22.93 8.80 4.64
N MET A 323 -21.74 8.20 4.64
CA MET A 323 -21.51 6.75 4.49
C MET A 323 -21.34 6.01 5.83
N GLY A 324 -21.41 6.72 6.97
CA GLY A 324 -21.21 6.13 8.30
C GLY A 324 -19.75 5.76 8.61
N ILE A 325 -18.79 6.32 7.87
CA ILE A 325 -17.37 6.14 8.10
C ILE A 325 -16.96 6.99 9.30
N ARG A 326 -16.38 6.37 10.33
CA ARG A 326 -16.03 7.00 11.60
C ARG A 326 -14.53 7.22 11.77
N TYR A 327 -13.72 6.45 11.04
CA TYR A 327 -12.26 6.50 11.08
C TYR A 327 -11.69 6.53 9.67
N ALA A 328 -10.59 7.25 9.52
CA ALA A 328 -9.75 7.18 8.33
C ALA A 328 -8.34 6.75 8.74
N GLU A 329 -7.77 5.80 8.00
CA GLU A 329 -6.42 5.30 8.21
C GLU A 329 -5.57 5.59 6.99
N THR A 330 -4.37 6.14 7.20
CA THR A 330 -3.44 6.34 6.10
C THR A 330 -2.85 4.98 5.67
N GLY A 331 -2.42 4.91 4.42
CA GLY A 331 -1.41 3.93 4.04
C GLY A 331 -0.06 4.23 4.71
N PRO A 332 0.97 3.44 4.41
CA PRO A 332 2.32 3.68 4.91
C PRO A 332 2.81 5.07 4.46
N GLN A 333 3.14 5.94 5.42
CA GLN A 333 3.73 7.25 5.19
C GLN A 333 5.18 7.24 5.61
N LEU A 334 6.09 7.63 4.73
CA LEU A 334 7.51 7.74 5.06
C LEU A 334 7.71 8.63 6.29
N GLU A 335 8.44 8.16 7.30
CA GLU A 335 8.66 8.90 8.57
C GLU A 335 9.35 10.26 8.36
N ASN A 336 10.14 10.40 7.31
CA ASN A 336 10.84 11.63 6.95
C ASN A 336 9.98 12.59 6.08
N ASN A 337 8.78 12.18 5.65
CA ASN A 337 7.85 13.06 4.94
C ASN A 337 7.05 13.91 5.93
N VAL A 338 7.77 14.82 6.63
CA VAL A 338 7.20 15.67 7.68
C VAL A 338 6.03 16.52 7.18
N LYS A 339 6.06 16.96 5.92
CA LYS A 339 4.99 17.77 5.31
C LYS A 339 3.68 16.98 5.26
N GLU A 340 3.75 15.74 4.79
CA GLU A 340 2.61 14.83 4.71
C GLU A 340 2.07 14.47 6.09
N ILE A 341 2.94 14.13 7.05
CA ILE A 341 2.54 13.79 8.42
C ILE A 341 1.91 14.97 9.14
N SER A 342 2.45 16.18 8.95
CA SER A 342 1.98 17.38 9.65
C SER A 342 0.56 17.82 9.26
N GLN A 343 0.07 17.46 8.11
CA GLN A 343 -1.29 17.80 7.66
C GLN A 343 -2.38 17.18 8.55
N TRP A 344 -2.09 16.06 9.22
CA TRP A 344 -3.04 15.36 10.08
C TRP A 344 -3.22 16.00 11.47
N LYS A 345 -2.29 16.89 11.92
CA LYS A 345 -2.32 17.49 13.25
C LYS A 345 -3.68 18.09 13.65
N PRO A 346 -4.42 18.80 12.73
CA PRO A 346 -5.72 19.37 13.10
C PRO A 346 -6.81 18.34 13.40
N LEU A 347 -6.61 17.08 13.00
CA LEU A 347 -7.55 15.97 13.22
C LEU A 347 -7.19 15.12 14.44
N ASN A 348 -6.25 15.57 15.28
CA ASN A 348 -5.78 14.85 16.47
C ASN A 348 -5.39 13.39 16.15
N PRO A 349 -4.36 13.18 15.33
CA PRO A 349 -3.98 11.89 14.80
C PRO A 349 -3.47 10.93 15.89
N LYS A 350 -3.84 9.66 15.77
CA LYS A 350 -3.24 8.56 16.52
C LYS A 350 -2.25 7.83 15.62
N PHE A 351 -0.98 7.81 16.00
CA PHE A 351 0.01 6.93 15.38
C PHE A 351 -0.27 5.49 15.81
N LEU A 352 -0.46 4.61 14.83
CA LEU A 352 -0.80 3.22 15.10
C LEU A 352 0.41 2.32 14.97
N LYS A 353 0.95 2.22 13.78
CA LYS A 353 1.94 1.21 13.42
C LYS A 353 3.19 1.85 12.85
N ARG A 354 4.31 1.20 13.10
CA ARG A 354 5.58 1.46 12.43
C ARG A 354 5.97 0.23 11.63
N ARG A 355 6.47 0.46 10.42
CA ARG A 355 6.99 -0.58 9.53
C ARG A 355 8.37 -0.21 9.05
N ARG A 356 9.20 -1.20 8.83
CA ARG A 356 10.59 -0.98 8.40
C ARG A 356 10.90 -1.73 7.12
N CYS A 357 11.55 -1.04 6.20
CA CYS A 357 12.38 -1.67 5.19
C CYS A 357 13.78 -1.89 5.76
N TRP A 358 14.25 -3.10 5.67
CA TRP A 358 15.58 -3.51 6.08
C TRP A 358 16.51 -3.56 4.87
N THR A 359 17.80 -3.29 5.08
CA THR A 359 18.82 -3.34 4.04
C THR A 359 20.11 -3.99 4.55
N LYS A 360 20.83 -4.63 3.65
CA LYS A 360 22.14 -5.25 3.93
C LYS A 360 22.93 -5.37 2.63
N ASN A 361 24.26 -5.13 2.68
CA ASN A 361 25.16 -5.47 1.59
C ASN A 361 25.38 -6.99 1.55
N ILE A 362 25.46 -7.57 0.37
CA ILE A 362 25.57 -9.01 0.15
C ILE A 362 26.73 -9.38 -0.77
#